data_acf8dff9825fc713a1697b31d212b430
#
_entry.id   acf8dff9825fc713a1697b31d212b430
#
_cell.length_a   1.000
_cell.length_b   1.000
_cell.length_c   1.000
_cell.angle_alpha   90.00
_cell.angle_beta   90.00
_cell.angle_gamma   90.00
#
_symmetry.space_group_name_H-M   'P 1'
#
loop_
_entity.id
_entity.type
_entity.pdbx_description
1 polymer ?
#
loop_
_entity_poly.entity_id
_entity_poly.type
_entity_poly.pdbx_seq_one_letter_code
_entity_poly.pdbx_strand_id
1 'polypeptide(L)'
;MKIVAHASMLILALAMVGSAAAQTTPTESPAIRRARELAGLINSGDRAAAATYIKESYGASFLRMPMDEHLGFISQMHESTRGLEFHSVQESKATEATLLFKKRLTGGWVALLVRVEADSPYRITGIGRRPPQPPADALPRRRLNDAQVVSELEVFLQKLADADVFSGSVLLAKNGQTLFKKAYGVANRDFNAPNRLDTKFNLGSMNKMFTSVAIAQLVERGKLSFDDPLSKFLPDFPTKESAEKIRIKHLLTHTSGLGSYFNQKFMESSRARFRTVDELMTLAKDEKLAFEPGTRWAYSNTGMLVLGKVIEVVTGGSYFDYIRENVYKPAGMINSDSFELDLVNPNLAVGYEKEFTAAGVRFRNNIFSHVIRGGPAGGGYSTTEDLLHFAVALRSGKLVGDGYVKQLLSPKPEINSPGYGFGFQIDTERQIAGHGGGFSGISSNLDMFLEQGYTAVVLSNYGRGSSDVSEKIRELVKLASSMSVTSAK
;
A
#
# COMPACT_ATOMS: atom_id res chain seq x y z
N MET A 1 -20.69 87.30 -53.22
CA MET A 1 -19.65 86.36 -53.53
C MET A 1 -19.19 85.74 -52.16
N LYS A 2 -19.19 84.55 -52.05
CA LYS A 2 -19.37 83.76 -50.82
C LYS A 2 -18.14 83.81 -49.90
N ILE A 3 -18.38 84.18 -48.66
CA ILE A 3 -17.44 84.14 -47.53
C ILE A 3 -17.68 82.83 -46.85
N VAL A 4 -16.61 82.07 -46.70
CA VAL A 4 -16.61 80.83 -45.92
C VAL A 4 -15.93 81.09 -44.56
N ALA A 5 -16.70 80.96 -43.51
CA ALA A 5 -16.22 81.09 -42.12
C ALA A 5 -15.63 79.78 -41.66
N HIS A 6 -14.39 79.79 -41.09
CA HIS A 6 -13.78 78.67 -40.40
C HIS A 6 -14.09 78.78 -38.91
N ALA A 7 -14.77 77.75 -38.37
CA ALA A 7 -14.96 77.58 -36.92
C ALA A 7 -13.87 76.71 -36.40
N SER A 8 -13.03 77.25 -35.51
CA SER A 8 -11.99 76.46 -34.78
C SER A 8 -12.65 75.76 -33.62
N MET A 9 -12.58 74.45 -33.62
CA MET A 9 -13.04 73.57 -32.53
C MET A 9 -11.86 73.23 -31.59
N LEU A 10 -11.93 73.80 -30.39
CA LEU A 10 -10.95 73.52 -29.33
C LEU A 10 -11.28 72.16 -28.69
N ILE A 11 -10.43 71.12 -28.91
CA ILE A 11 -10.57 69.85 -28.25
C ILE A 11 -9.82 69.90 -26.93
N LEU A 12 -10.56 69.86 -25.84
CA LEU A 12 -10.03 69.71 -24.47
C LEU A 12 -9.66 68.20 -24.22
N ALA A 13 -8.41 67.87 -24.24
CA ALA A 13 -7.95 66.52 -23.89
C ALA A 13 -7.97 66.38 -22.37
N LEU A 14 -8.94 65.61 -21.84
CA LEU A 14 -8.97 65.18 -20.44
C LEU A 14 -8.00 64.02 -20.27
N ALA A 15 -6.87 64.24 -19.66
CA ALA A 15 -5.93 63.20 -19.28
C ALA A 15 -6.53 62.40 -18.10
N MET A 16 -7.10 61.24 -18.39
CA MET A 16 -7.39 60.24 -17.35
C MET A 16 -6.06 59.63 -16.85
N VAL A 17 -5.63 60.04 -15.67
CA VAL A 17 -4.60 59.34 -14.92
C VAL A 17 -5.22 58.07 -14.40
N GLY A 18 -5.07 56.97 -15.17
CA GLY A 18 -5.39 55.66 -14.74
C GLY A 18 -4.42 55.26 -13.63
N SER A 19 -4.91 55.20 -12.40
CA SER A 19 -4.19 54.55 -11.27
C SER A 19 -4.03 53.12 -11.62
N ALA A 20 -2.85 52.70 -12.06
CA ALA A 20 -2.46 51.29 -12.15
C ALA A 20 -2.41 50.72 -10.72
N ALA A 21 -3.51 50.10 -10.31
CA ALA A 21 -3.48 49.26 -9.11
C ALA A 21 -2.39 48.20 -9.35
N ALA A 22 -1.30 48.35 -8.63
CA ALA A 22 -0.27 47.30 -8.57
C ALA A 22 -0.96 45.98 -8.17
N GLN A 23 -1.03 45.04 -9.10
CA GLN A 23 -1.42 43.68 -8.80
C GLN A 23 -0.38 43.17 -7.80
N THR A 24 -0.71 43.24 -6.50
CA THR A 24 0.04 42.54 -5.46
C THR A 24 -0.05 41.08 -5.80
N THR A 25 1.05 40.50 -6.26
CA THR A 25 1.22 39.06 -6.34
C THR A 25 0.77 38.48 -5.00
N PRO A 26 -0.15 37.51 -4.97
CA PRO A 26 -0.60 36.93 -3.70
C PRO A 26 0.61 36.46 -2.92
N THR A 27 0.85 37.02 -1.73
CA THR A 27 1.98 36.66 -0.88
C THR A 27 1.87 35.17 -0.57
N GLU A 28 2.86 34.39 -0.94
CA GLU A 28 2.92 32.93 -0.73
C GLU A 28 2.65 32.61 0.75
N SER A 29 1.68 31.75 1.04
CA SER A 29 1.34 31.43 2.43
C SER A 29 2.55 30.85 3.16
N PRO A 30 2.71 31.09 4.47
CA PRO A 30 3.83 30.54 5.25
C PRO A 30 3.94 29.02 5.13
N ALA A 31 2.82 28.30 5.08
CA ALA A 31 2.80 26.86 4.93
C ALA A 31 3.34 26.40 3.56
N ILE A 32 3.03 27.13 2.48
CA ILE A 32 3.59 26.84 1.13
C ILE A 32 5.10 27.05 1.13
N ARG A 33 5.57 28.18 1.67
CA ARG A 33 7.01 28.47 1.79
C ARG A 33 7.74 27.35 2.55
N ARG A 34 7.25 26.95 3.72
CA ARG A 34 7.85 25.86 4.52
C ARG A 34 7.83 24.51 3.78
N ALA A 35 6.81 24.23 2.99
CA ALA A 35 6.75 23.00 2.18
C ALA A 35 7.80 23.00 1.06
N ARG A 36 8.07 24.16 0.43
CA ARG A 36 9.13 24.33 -0.58
C ARG A 36 10.53 24.21 0.04
N GLU A 37 10.76 24.83 1.21
CA GLU A 37 12.00 24.70 1.95
C GLU A 37 12.28 23.22 2.30
N LEU A 38 11.28 22.51 2.82
CA LEU A 38 11.38 21.07 3.09
C LEU A 38 11.70 20.25 1.84
N ALA A 39 11.05 20.55 0.70
CA ALA A 39 11.37 19.89 -0.56
C ALA A 39 12.80 20.18 -1.03
N GLY A 40 13.32 21.38 -0.78
CA GLY A 40 14.72 21.74 -1.03
C GLY A 40 15.69 20.88 -0.21
N LEU A 41 15.40 20.66 1.06
CA LEU A 41 16.19 19.77 1.93
C LEU A 41 16.11 18.29 1.49
N ILE A 42 14.95 17.82 1.10
CA ILE A 42 14.78 16.49 0.51
C ILE A 42 15.62 16.37 -0.77
N ASN A 43 15.64 17.42 -1.60
CA ASN A 43 16.38 17.41 -2.86
C ASN A 43 17.91 17.41 -2.66
N SER A 44 18.40 18.12 -1.64
CA SER A 44 19.84 18.17 -1.35
C SER A 44 20.37 16.85 -0.78
N GLY A 45 19.57 16.14 0.00
CA GLY A 45 20.02 14.96 0.77
C GLY A 45 21.01 15.32 1.89
N ASP A 46 21.24 16.62 2.14
CA ASP A 46 22.16 17.10 3.16
C ASP A 46 21.56 16.97 4.56
N ARG A 47 22.02 15.96 5.29
CA ARG A 47 21.53 15.64 6.63
C ARG A 47 21.93 16.73 7.66
N ALA A 48 23.09 17.39 7.49
CA ALA A 48 23.53 18.43 8.42
C ALA A 48 22.69 19.70 8.24
N ALA A 49 22.46 20.12 7.00
CA ALA A 49 21.55 21.21 6.69
C ALA A 49 20.13 20.94 7.19
N ALA A 50 19.63 19.69 7.01
CA ALA A 50 18.33 19.26 7.51
C ALA A 50 18.26 19.34 9.06
N ALA A 51 19.31 18.91 9.77
CA ALA A 51 19.35 19.00 11.24
C ALA A 51 19.31 20.45 11.75
N THR A 52 20.02 21.35 11.09
CA THR A 52 19.98 22.80 11.40
C THR A 52 18.59 23.36 11.16
N TYR A 53 18.03 23.11 9.99
CA TYR A 53 16.69 23.57 9.65
C TYR A 53 15.61 23.07 10.62
N ILE A 54 15.66 21.80 11.03
CA ILE A 54 14.72 21.23 11.99
C ILE A 54 14.75 22.00 13.30
N LYS A 55 15.96 22.27 13.86
CA LYS A 55 16.12 23.00 15.11
C LYS A 55 15.55 24.43 15.04
N GLU A 56 15.72 25.10 13.92
CA GLU A 56 15.32 26.50 13.74
C GLU A 56 13.84 26.65 13.31
N SER A 57 13.33 25.70 12.54
CA SER A 57 12.07 25.86 11.81
C SER A 57 10.94 24.95 12.30
N TYR A 58 11.19 24.01 13.24
CA TYR A 58 10.12 23.17 13.79
C TYR A 58 9.61 23.73 15.13
N GLY A 59 8.31 23.61 15.35
CA GLY A 59 7.65 24.04 16.58
C GLY A 59 7.96 23.10 17.77
N ALA A 60 7.91 23.63 18.98
CA ALA A 60 8.27 22.91 20.20
C ALA A 60 7.49 21.60 20.40
N SER A 61 6.20 21.56 20.00
CA SER A 61 5.36 20.35 20.07
C SER A 61 5.85 19.25 19.13
N PHE A 62 6.34 19.62 17.95
CA PHE A 62 6.81 18.69 16.94
C PHE A 62 8.24 18.20 17.25
N LEU A 63 9.08 19.05 17.86
CA LEU A 63 10.42 18.68 18.35
C LEU A 63 10.42 17.68 19.52
N ARG A 64 9.26 17.34 20.10
CA ARG A 64 9.17 16.22 21.07
C ARG A 64 9.46 14.86 20.43
N MET A 65 9.27 14.75 19.11
CA MET A 65 9.73 13.60 18.34
C MET A 65 11.27 13.63 18.27
N PRO A 66 11.95 12.49 18.43
CA PRO A 66 13.41 12.43 18.35
C PRO A 66 13.96 12.99 17.03
N MET A 67 15.09 13.69 17.09
CA MET A 67 15.75 14.28 15.92
C MET A 67 15.99 13.26 14.80
N ASP A 68 16.37 12.03 15.16
CA ASP A 68 16.65 10.97 14.19
C ASP A 68 15.39 10.51 13.42
N GLU A 69 14.20 10.63 13.99
CA GLU A 69 12.95 10.33 13.28
C GLU A 69 12.66 11.41 12.22
N HIS A 70 12.84 12.69 12.54
CA HIS A 70 12.71 13.77 11.57
C HIS A 70 13.71 13.65 10.43
N LEU A 71 14.97 13.42 10.75
CA LEU A 71 16.04 13.23 9.78
C LEU A 71 15.82 11.96 8.96
N GLY A 72 15.32 10.90 9.59
CA GLY A 72 14.94 9.66 8.92
C GLY A 72 13.89 9.87 7.83
N PHE A 73 12.85 10.68 8.11
CA PHE A 73 11.83 11.02 7.12
C PHE A 73 12.43 11.74 5.90
N ILE A 74 13.26 12.78 6.11
CA ILE A 74 13.89 13.55 5.02
C ILE A 74 14.81 12.67 4.18
N SER A 75 15.66 11.87 4.85
CA SER A 75 16.58 10.94 4.18
C SER A 75 15.84 9.85 3.40
N GLN A 76 14.77 9.27 3.97
CA GLN A 76 13.93 8.28 3.29
C GLN A 76 13.26 8.87 2.04
N MET A 77 12.78 10.11 2.14
CA MET A 77 12.18 10.80 1.00
C MET A 77 13.23 11.04 -0.09
N HIS A 78 14.43 11.50 0.26
CA HIS A 78 15.55 11.67 -0.68
C HIS A 78 15.87 10.36 -1.39
N GLU A 79 16.12 9.28 -0.63
CA GLU A 79 16.48 7.97 -1.18
C GLU A 79 15.40 7.40 -2.12
N SER A 80 14.14 7.45 -1.71
CA SER A 80 13.05 6.86 -2.48
C SER A 80 12.61 7.68 -3.70
N THR A 81 12.93 8.98 -3.73
CA THR A 81 12.49 9.87 -4.82
C THR A 81 13.63 10.39 -5.69
N ARG A 82 14.86 10.37 -5.18
CA ARG A 82 16.04 11.06 -5.75
C ARG A 82 15.77 12.54 -6.01
N GLY A 83 14.81 13.11 -5.29
CA GLY A 83 14.38 14.49 -5.33
C GLY A 83 12.95 14.68 -5.84
N LEU A 84 12.44 15.87 -5.58
CA LEU A 84 11.07 16.30 -5.82
C LEU A 84 11.06 17.51 -6.75
N GLU A 85 10.27 17.44 -7.82
CA GLU A 85 9.99 18.57 -8.71
C GLU A 85 8.62 19.13 -8.37
N PHE A 86 8.57 20.41 -7.95
CA PHE A 86 7.31 21.05 -7.64
C PHE A 86 6.42 21.15 -8.89
N HIS A 87 5.15 20.79 -8.71
CA HIS A 87 4.15 20.91 -9.76
C HIS A 87 3.09 21.97 -9.44
N SER A 88 2.37 21.82 -8.33
CA SER A 88 1.24 22.72 -8.00
C SER A 88 0.90 22.70 -6.51
N VAL A 89 0.13 23.67 -6.07
CA VAL A 89 -0.53 23.70 -4.77
C VAL A 89 -1.90 23.04 -4.91
N GLN A 90 -2.16 21.96 -4.19
CA GLN A 90 -3.45 21.26 -4.21
C GLN A 90 -4.42 21.85 -3.19
N GLU A 91 -3.93 22.25 -2.04
CA GLU A 91 -4.73 22.86 -0.98
C GLU A 91 -3.86 23.87 -0.22
N SER A 92 -4.44 25.01 0.14
CA SER A 92 -3.79 26.02 0.98
C SER A 92 -4.81 26.67 1.90
N LYS A 93 -4.47 26.65 3.21
CA LYS A 93 -5.13 27.35 4.31
C LYS A 93 -4.12 28.24 5.02
N ALA A 94 -4.54 29.03 5.98
CA ALA A 94 -3.65 29.92 6.73
C ALA A 94 -2.45 29.18 7.36
N THR A 95 -2.68 28.01 7.95
CA THR A 95 -1.68 27.23 8.70
C THR A 95 -1.40 25.85 8.11
N GLU A 96 -1.94 25.51 6.96
CA GLU A 96 -1.78 24.20 6.32
C GLU A 96 -1.69 24.36 4.80
N ALA A 97 -0.78 23.62 4.17
CA ALA A 97 -0.72 23.51 2.71
C ALA A 97 -0.39 22.09 2.26
N THR A 98 -0.97 21.68 1.13
CA THR A 98 -0.65 20.42 0.45
C THR A 98 -0.10 20.76 -0.93
N LEU A 99 1.16 20.40 -1.18
CA LEU A 99 1.86 20.63 -2.44
C LEU A 99 2.07 19.33 -3.19
N LEU A 100 1.79 19.34 -4.48
CA LEU A 100 2.01 18.24 -5.40
C LEU A 100 3.40 18.31 -6.02
N PHE A 101 4.14 17.21 -5.93
CA PHE A 101 5.46 17.06 -6.51
C PHE A 101 5.53 15.82 -7.40
N LYS A 102 6.39 15.86 -8.41
CA LYS A 102 6.80 14.71 -9.21
C LYS A 102 8.09 14.15 -8.64
N LYS A 103 8.15 12.83 -8.44
CA LYS A 103 9.36 12.13 -7.97
C LYS A 103 10.35 11.98 -9.14
N ARG A 104 11.60 12.43 -8.98
CA ARG A 104 12.62 12.34 -10.04
C ARG A 104 12.98 10.91 -10.41
N LEU A 105 13.04 10.02 -9.41
CA LEU A 105 13.40 8.63 -9.64
C LEU A 105 12.34 7.89 -10.47
N THR A 106 11.07 8.02 -10.10
CA THR A 106 10.00 7.17 -10.63
C THR A 106 9.09 7.88 -11.63
N GLY A 107 9.12 9.21 -11.68
CA GLY A 107 8.12 10.01 -12.39
C GLY A 107 6.73 10.01 -11.75
N GLY A 108 6.54 9.24 -10.68
CA GLY A 108 5.28 9.20 -9.93
C GLY A 108 5.06 10.46 -9.10
N TRP A 109 3.86 10.56 -8.50
CA TRP A 109 3.43 11.74 -7.77
C TRP A 109 3.51 11.55 -6.26
N VAL A 110 3.74 12.64 -5.53
CA VAL A 110 3.62 12.71 -4.08
C VAL A 110 3.01 14.05 -3.67
N ALA A 111 2.05 14.03 -2.76
CA ALA A 111 1.47 15.23 -2.17
C ALA A 111 1.97 15.37 -0.72
N LEU A 112 2.79 16.40 -0.47
CA LEU A 112 3.31 16.72 0.86
C LEU A 112 2.37 17.70 1.56
N LEU A 113 1.93 17.32 2.75
CA LEU A 113 1.18 18.16 3.66
C LEU A 113 2.14 18.77 4.68
N VAL A 114 2.11 20.10 4.84
CA VAL A 114 2.85 20.82 5.87
C VAL A 114 1.89 21.67 6.69
N ARG A 115 1.99 21.59 8.02
CA ARG A 115 1.30 22.43 8.98
C ARG A 115 2.29 23.34 9.69
N VAL A 116 1.88 24.57 9.95
CA VAL A 116 2.70 25.57 10.63
C VAL A 116 1.93 26.23 11.78
N GLU A 117 2.67 26.90 12.69
CA GLU A 117 2.10 27.82 13.69
C GLU A 117 1.32 28.95 13.01
N ALA A 118 0.34 29.53 13.72
CA ALA A 118 -0.45 30.65 13.21
C ALA A 118 0.36 31.94 13.13
N ASP A 119 1.32 32.10 14.05
CA ASP A 119 2.11 33.31 14.21
C ASP A 119 3.56 33.12 13.74
N SER A 120 4.22 34.27 13.42
CA SER A 120 5.64 34.29 13.08
C SER A 120 6.49 33.69 14.24
N PRO A 121 7.50 32.89 13.92
CA PRO A 121 8.12 32.62 12.62
C PRO A 121 7.48 31.45 11.82
N TYR A 122 6.24 31.07 12.08
CA TYR A 122 5.50 30.03 11.36
C TYR A 122 6.25 28.68 11.33
N ARG A 123 6.60 28.18 12.53
CA ARG A 123 7.33 26.93 12.68
C ARG A 123 6.47 25.75 12.26
N ILE A 124 7.10 24.73 11.69
CA ILE A 124 6.43 23.49 11.27
C ILE A 124 5.95 22.72 12.50
N THR A 125 4.65 22.43 12.55
CA THR A 125 3.99 21.65 13.62
C THR A 125 3.59 20.26 13.18
N GLY A 126 3.71 19.96 11.87
CA GLY A 126 3.43 18.64 11.33
C GLY A 126 3.78 18.52 9.86
N ILE A 127 4.21 17.33 9.48
CA ILE A 127 4.47 16.93 8.10
C ILE A 127 3.74 15.63 7.84
N GLY A 128 3.14 15.49 6.65
CA GLY A 128 2.41 14.29 6.26
C GLY A 128 2.40 14.11 4.74
N ARG A 129 1.72 13.05 4.32
CA ARG A 129 1.39 12.82 2.91
C ARG A 129 -0.11 12.67 2.75
N ARG A 130 -0.65 13.18 1.65
CA ARG A 130 -2.01 12.94 1.22
C ARG A 130 -2.02 12.11 -0.05
N PRO A 131 -3.13 11.46 -0.41
CA PRO A 131 -3.28 10.90 -1.76
C PRO A 131 -3.01 12.01 -2.79
N PRO A 132 -2.05 11.81 -3.71
CA PRO A 132 -1.78 12.81 -4.74
C PRO A 132 -2.96 12.89 -5.69
N GLN A 133 -3.27 14.09 -6.16
CA GLN A 133 -4.23 14.35 -7.24
C GLN A 133 -3.45 14.82 -8.47
N PRO A 134 -2.96 13.90 -9.32
CA PRO A 134 -2.25 14.26 -10.53
C PRO A 134 -3.16 15.05 -11.49
N PRO A 135 -2.60 15.95 -12.33
CA PRO A 135 -3.39 16.62 -13.34
C PRO A 135 -4.00 15.60 -14.34
N ALA A 136 -5.13 15.94 -14.93
CA ALA A 136 -5.89 15.04 -15.81
C ALA A 136 -5.08 14.59 -17.06
N ASP A 137 -4.09 15.36 -17.47
CA ASP A 137 -3.17 15.09 -18.57
C ASP A 137 -1.84 14.46 -18.12
N ALA A 138 -1.71 14.09 -16.84
CA ALA A 138 -0.48 13.50 -16.30
C ALA A 138 -0.10 12.17 -16.94
N LEU A 139 -1.08 11.41 -17.42
CA LEU A 139 -0.84 10.19 -18.17
C LEU A 139 -0.65 10.51 -19.66
N PRO A 140 0.40 9.93 -20.29
CA PRO A 140 0.60 10.08 -21.73
C PRO A 140 -0.64 9.60 -22.50
N ARG A 141 -1.11 10.36 -23.47
CA ARG A 141 -2.18 9.95 -24.39
C ARG A 141 -1.63 9.00 -25.47
N ARG A 142 -1.19 7.83 -25.05
CA ARG A 142 -0.67 6.80 -25.95
C ARG A 142 -1.24 5.44 -25.57
N ARG A 143 -1.32 4.53 -26.51
CA ARG A 143 -1.69 3.15 -26.29
C ARG A 143 -0.43 2.28 -26.33
N LEU A 144 -0.31 1.33 -25.42
CA LEU A 144 0.79 0.36 -25.39
C LEU A 144 0.29 -1.02 -25.84
N ASN A 145 1.12 -1.75 -26.56
CA ASN A 145 0.96 -3.20 -26.71
C ASN A 145 1.69 -3.94 -25.58
N ASP A 146 1.48 -5.24 -25.46
CA ASP A 146 2.04 -6.05 -24.37
C ASP A 146 3.59 -6.00 -24.36
N ALA A 147 4.25 -5.99 -25.52
CA ALA A 147 5.71 -5.90 -25.64
C ALA A 147 6.24 -4.54 -25.11
N GLN A 148 5.53 -3.46 -25.39
CA GLN A 148 5.88 -2.13 -24.89
C GLN A 148 5.65 -2.04 -23.37
N VAL A 149 4.58 -2.63 -22.83
CA VAL A 149 4.34 -2.74 -21.39
C VAL A 149 5.53 -3.43 -20.72
N VAL A 150 5.96 -4.57 -21.25
CA VAL A 150 7.09 -5.34 -20.73
C VAL A 150 8.38 -4.52 -20.76
N SER A 151 8.70 -3.91 -21.92
CA SER A 151 9.93 -3.12 -22.09
C SER A 151 9.99 -1.93 -21.12
N GLU A 152 8.88 -1.20 -20.96
CA GLU A 152 8.85 -0.05 -20.03
C GLU A 152 8.90 -0.48 -18.57
N LEU A 153 8.27 -1.59 -18.23
CA LEU A 153 8.35 -2.17 -16.88
C LEU A 153 9.79 -2.59 -16.57
N GLU A 154 10.47 -3.25 -17.49
CA GLU A 154 11.86 -3.69 -17.30
C GLU A 154 12.82 -2.52 -17.08
N VAL A 155 12.74 -1.48 -17.92
CA VAL A 155 13.54 -0.24 -17.75
C VAL A 155 13.27 0.41 -16.40
N PHE A 156 12.00 0.48 -15.98
CA PHE A 156 11.63 1.05 -14.70
C PHE A 156 12.20 0.24 -13.52
N LEU A 157 12.09 -1.08 -13.56
CA LEU A 157 12.61 -1.97 -12.52
C LEU A 157 14.13 -1.91 -12.41
N GLN A 158 14.84 -1.87 -13.56
CA GLN A 158 16.29 -1.74 -13.57
C GLN A 158 16.72 -0.44 -12.89
N LYS A 159 16.05 0.68 -13.20
CA LYS A 159 16.31 1.98 -12.57
C LYS A 159 16.13 1.95 -11.05
N LEU A 160 15.10 1.25 -10.55
CA LEU A 160 14.87 1.11 -9.10
C LEU A 160 15.91 0.19 -8.45
N ALA A 161 16.32 -0.87 -9.13
CA ALA A 161 17.35 -1.79 -8.66
C ALA A 161 18.72 -1.11 -8.59
N ASP A 162 19.11 -0.37 -9.64
CA ASP A 162 20.37 0.39 -9.68
C ASP A 162 20.44 1.48 -8.59
N ALA A 163 19.30 2.05 -8.23
CA ALA A 163 19.18 2.99 -7.11
C ALA A 163 19.10 2.30 -5.74
N ASP A 164 19.16 0.97 -5.70
CA ASP A 164 18.94 0.14 -4.47
C ASP A 164 17.62 0.46 -3.75
N VAL A 165 16.57 0.84 -4.48
CA VAL A 165 15.22 1.13 -3.95
C VAL A 165 14.32 -0.09 -4.03
N PHE A 166 14.60 -1.01 -4.95
CA PHE A 166 13.89 -2.28 -5.12
C PHE A 166 14.83 -3.48 -5.03
N SER A 167 14.47 -4.45 -4.21
CA SER A 167 15.07 -5.78 -4.13
C SER A 167 13.92 -6.79 -3.99
N GLY A 168 13.81 -7.73 -4.95
CA GLY A 168 12.68 -8.65 -4.97
C GLY A 168 12.46 -9.33 -6.31
N SER A 169 11.26 -9.85 -6.52
CA SER A 169 10.84 -10.51 -7.77
C SER A 169 9.53 -9.92 -8.28
N VAL A 170 9.41 -9.78 -9.60
CA VAL A 170 8.23 -9.24 -10.28
C VAL A 170 7.79 -10.21 -11.37
N LEU A 171 6.47 -10.42 -11.46
CA LEU A 171 5.83 -11.18 -12.52
C LEU A 171 4.64 -10.38 -13.06
N LEU A 172 4.54 -10.29 -14.38
CA LEU A 172 3.35 -9.81 -15.10
C LEU A 172 2.89 -10.90 -16.06
N ALA A 173 1.63 -11.28 -15.95
CA ALA A 173 0.99 -12.26 -16.83
C ALA A 173 -0.28 -11.67 -17.46
N LYS A 174 -0.72 -12.24 -18.57
CA LYS A 174 -2.01 -11.95 -19.21
C LYS A 174 -2.72 -13.25 -19.56
N ASN A 175 -3.99 -13.39 -19.16
CA ASN A 175 -4.78 -14.60 -19.32
C ASN A 175 -4.06 -15.87 -18.85
N GLY A 176 -3.34 -15.77 -17.71
CA GLY A 176 -2.56 -16.85 -17.13
C GLY A 176 -1.21 -17.12 -17.79
N GLN A 177 -0.86 -16.44 -18.88
CA GLN A 177 0.42 -16.60 -19.59
C GLN A 177 1.42 -15.53 -19.14
N THR A 178 2.59 -15.94 -18.69
CA THR A 178 3.65 -15.04 -18.25
C THR A 178 4.18 -14.21 -19.42
N LEU A 179 4.09 -12.88 -19.31
CA LEU A 179 4.70 -11.92 -20.24
C LEU A 179 6.08 -11.47 -19.77
N PHE A 180 6.24 -11.31 -18.44
CA PHE A 180 7.47 -10.84 -17.82
C PHE A 180 7.67 -11.53 -16.47
N LYS A 181 8.91 -11.97 -16.19
CA LYS A 181 9.29 -12.52 -14.89
C LYS A 181 10.78 -12.26 -14.66
N LYS A 182 11.14 -11.50 -13.59
CA LYS A 182 12.53 -11.16 -13.27
C LYS A 182 12.75 -10.91 -11.78
N ALA A 183 13.95 -11.21 -11.30
CA ALA A 183 14.38 -10.94 -9.91
C ALA A 183 15.52 -9.91 -9.91
N TYR A 184 15.59 -9.09 -8.86
CA TYR A 184 16.52 -7.99 -8.68
C TYR A 184 17.03 -7.94 -7.24
N GLY A 185 18.26 -7.43 -7.06
CA GLY A 185 18.85 -7.23 -5.73
C GLY A 185 19.20 -8.54 -5.03
N VAL A 186 19.27 -8.51 -3.70
CA VAL A 186 19.81 -9.62 -2.90
C VAL A 186 18.77 -10.18 -1.91
N ALA A 187 18.71 -11.51 -1.84
CA ALA A 187 17.87 -12.25 -0.90
C ALA A 187 18.47 -12.25 0.52
N ASN A 188 19.78 -12.26 0.61
CA ASN A 188 20.51 -12.20 1.87
C ASN A 188 21.77 -11.33 1.70
N ARG A 189 21.83 -10.21 2.43
CA ARG A 189 22.93 -9.26 2.35
C ARG A 189 24.20 -9.74 3.05
N ASP A 190 24.06 -10.54 4.10
CA ASP A 190 25.22 -11.05 4.85
C ASP A 190 26.07 -11.98 3.99
N PHE A 191 25.43 -12.74 3.09
CA PHE A 191 26.09 -13.65 2.16
C PHE A 191 26.15 -13.13 0.71
N ASN A 192 25.67 -11.91 0.47
CA ASN A 192 25.51 -11.34 -0.86
C ASN A 192 24.78 -12.28 -1.85
N ALA A 193 23.82 -13.08 -1.33
CA ALA A 193 23.09 -14.03 -2.14
C ALA A 193 22.01 -13.33 -2.96
N PRO A 194 22.01 -13.44 -4.30
CA PRO A 194 21.07 -12.72 -5.14
C PRO A 194 19.63 -13.25 -4.98
N ASN A 195 18.64 -12.39 -5.19
CA ASN A 195 17.27 -12.83 -5.42
C ASN A 195 17.19 -13.63 -6.73
N ARG A 196 16.43 -14.70 -6.73
CA ARG A 196 16.17 -15.58 -7.87
C ARG A 196 14.66 -15.74 -8.07
N LEU A 197 14.25 -16.34 -9.19
CA LEU A 197 12.84 -16.58 -9.48
C LEU A 197 12.18 -17.56 -8.51
N ASP A 198 12.96 -18.46 -7.91
CA ASP A 198 12.55 -19.41 -6.89
C ASP A 198 12.77 -18.91 -5.44
N THR A 199 13.21 -17.66 -5.27
CA THR A 199 13.30 -17.04 -3.95
C THR A 199 11.90 -16.85 -3.38
N LYS A 200 11.70 -17.32 -2.16
CA LYS A 200 10.45 -17.23 -1.42
C LYS A 200 10.46 -15.98 -0.54
N PHE A 201 9.48 -15.13 -0.72
CA PHE A 201 9.34 -13.88 0.02
C PHE A 201 8.22 -13.97 1.05
N ASN A 202 8.39 -13.31 2.18
CA ASN A 202 7.31 -13.15 3.14
C ASN A 202 6.17 -12.32 2.52
N LEU A 203 4.97 -12.84 2.60
CA LEU A 203 3.78 -12.28 1.97
C LEU A 203 3.09 -11.18 2.78
N GLY A 204 3.45 -11.05 4.08
CA GLY A 204 2.68 -10.18 4.96
C GLY A 204 1.20 -10.50 4.88
N SER A 205 0.37 -9.49 4.77
CA SER A 205 -1.10 -9.61 4.79
C SER A 205 -1.73 -10.34 3.60
N MET A 206 -0.99 -10.69 2.55
CA MET A 206 -1.55 -11.46 1.43
C MET A 206 -2.10 -12.84 1.84
N ASN A 207 -1.64 -13.40 2.97
CA ASN A 207 -2.21 -14.63 3.54
C ASN A 207 -3.72 -14.57 3.77
N LYS A 208 -4.27 -13.37 3.97
CA LYS A 208 -5.70 -13.17 4.16
C LYS A 208 -6.53 -13.73 3.00
N MET A 209 -6.00 -13.66 1.78
CA MET A 209 -6.65 -14.25 0.61
C MET A 209 -6.81 -15.76 0.75
N PHE A 210 -5.78 -16.45 1.22
CA PHE A 210 -5.83 -17.93 1.41
C PHE A 210 -6.80 -18.31 2.52
N THR A 211 -6.77 -17.59 3.65
CA THR A 211 -7.73 -17.77 4.75
C THR A 211 -9.17 -17.60 4.27
N SER A 212 -9.41 -16.59 3.45
CA SER A 212 -10.76 -16.28 2.94
C SER A 212 -11.23 -17.31 1.92
N VAL A 213 -10.35 -17.80 1.06
CA VAL A 213 -10.67 -18.94 0.15
C VAL A 213 -11.00 -20.18 0.96
N ALA A 214 -10.26 -20.50 2.02
CA ALA A 214 -10.54 -21.62 2.92
C ALA A 214 -11.93 -21.50 3.57
N ILE A 215 -12.30 -20.33 4.06
CA ILE A 215 -13.65 -20.08 4.59
C ILE A 215 -14.71 -20.28 3.50
N ALA A 216 -14.50 -19.74 2.30
CA ALA A 216 -15.44 -19.91 1.18
C ALA A 216 -15.61 -21.39 0.78
N GLN A 217 -14.55 -22.20 0.79
CA GLN A 217 -14.60 -23.63 0.57
C GLN A 217 -15.43 -24.35 1.65
N LEU A 218 -15.30 -23.94 2.91
CA LEU A 218 -16.09 -24.52 3.99
C LEU A 218 -17.58 -24.10 3.90
N VAL A 219 -17.88 -22.89 3.43
CA VAL A 219 -19.24 -22.46 3.13
C VAL A 219 -19.82 -23.28 1.98
N GLU A 220 -19.09 -23.45 0.87
CA GLU A 220 -19.49 -24.25 -0.29
C GLU A 220 -19.80 -25.70 0.09
N ARG A 221 -19.02 -26.27 1.04
CA ARG A 221 -19.23 -27.62 1.57
C ARG A 221 -20.33 -27.70 2.63
N GLY A 222 -21.06 -26.61 2.90
CA GLY A 222 -22.14 -26.55 3.91
C GLY A 222 -21.68 -26.71 5.37
N LYS A 223 -20.38 -26.52 5.66
CA LYS A 223 -19.84 -26.66 7.00
C LYS A 223 -20.06 -25.43 7.87
N LEU A 224 -20.19 -24.25 7.26
CA LEU A 224 -20.53 -22.98 7.89
C LEU A 224 -21.22 -22.05 6.89
N SER A 225 -21.76 -20.91 7.36
CA SER A 225 -22.34 -19.84 6.55
C SER A 225 -21.61 -18.53 6.80
N PHE A 226 -21.57 -17.65 5.80
CA PHE A 226 -21.07 -16.26 6.00
C PHE A 226 -21.89 -15.48 7.04
N ASP A 227 -23.17 -15.87 7.24
CA ASP A 227 -24.06 -15.26 8.22
C ASP A 227 -24.07 -15.97 9.58
N ASP A 228 -23.32 -17.06 9.75
CA ASP A 228 -23.21 -17.71 11.04
C ASP A 228 -22.61 -16.74 12.08
N PRO A 229 -23.18 -16.69 13.30
CA PRO A 229 -22.57 -15.95 14.40
C PRO A 229 -21.28 -16.64 14.84
N LEU A 230 -20.31 -15.85 15.31
CA LEU A 230 -19.05 -16.38 15.80
C LEU A 230 -19.25 -17.32 16.99
N SER A 231 -20.30 -17.08 17.81
CA SER A 231 -20.64 -17.90 18.97
C SER A 231 -20.90 -19.37 18.65
N LYS A 232 -21.26 -19.70 17.38
CA LYS A 232 -21.40 -21.09 16.92
C LYS A 232 -20.08 -21.88 16.98
N PHE A 233 -18.93 -21.20 16.87
CA PHE A 233 -17.60 -21.77 16.80
C PHE A 233 -16.73 -21.43 18.01
N LEU A 234 -16.82 -20.20 18.48
CA LEU A 234 -16.04 -19.63 19.60
C LEU A 234 -17.00 -18.85 20.53
N PRO A 235 -17.78 -19.55 21.35
CA PRO A 235 -18.89 -18.96 22.10
C PRO A 235 -18.49 -17.85 23.09
N ASP A 236 -17.26 -17.90 23.58
CA ASP A 236 -16.78 -16.99 24.62
C ASP A 236 -15.75 -15.96 24.13
N PHE A 237 -15.52 -15.85 22.78
CA PHE A 237 -14.46 -14.97 22.23
C PHE A 237 -15.05 -13.71 21.56
N PRO A 238 -14.47 -12.52 21.83
CA PRO A 238 -13.64 -12.19 23.00
C PRO A 238 -14.48 -12.15 24.29
N THR A 239 -15.80 -12.03 24.15
CA THR A 239 -16.84 -12.21 25.16
C THR A 239 -18.03 -12.91 24.53
N LYS A 240 -18.90 -13.52 25.34
CA LYS A 240 -20.13 -14.17 24.89
C LYS A 240 -21.01 -13.20 24.07
N GLU A 241 -21.24 -11.99 24.57
CA GLU A 241 -22.05 -10.98 23.88
C GLU A 241 -21.44 -10.59 22.52
N SER A 242 -20.13 -10.39 22.45
CA SER A 242 -19.45 -10.06 21.20
C SER A 242 -19.53 -11.21 20.20
N ALA A 243 -19.37 -12.46 20.65
CA ALA A 243 -19.44 -13.64 19.81
C ALA A 243 -20.83 -13.84 19.17
N GLU A 244 -21.90 -13.47 19.88
CA GLU A 244 -23.28 -13.52 19.36
C GLU A 244 -23.52 -12.46 18.26
N LYS A 245 -22.86 -11.30 18.34
CA LYS A 245 -23.02 -10.18 17.39
C LYS A 245 -22.13 -10.29 16.17
N ILE A 246 -20.91 -10.80 16.32
CA ILE A 246 -19.95 -10.97 15.21
C ILE A 246 -20.42 -12.10 14.30
N ARG A 247 -20.44 -11.85 12.99
CA ARG A 247 -20.67 -12.89 11.96
C ARG A 247 -19.40 -13.16 11.16
N ILE A 248 -19.31 -14.33 10.52
CA ILE A 248 -18.16 -14.71 9.69
C ILE A 248 -17.87 -13.66 8.61
N LYS A 249 -18.92 -13.11 7.96
CA LYS A 249 -18.76 -12.03 6.97
C LYS A 249 -18.13 -10.76 7.55
N HIS A 250 -18.40 -10.42 8.83
CA HIS A 250 -17.81 -9.24 9.47
C HIS A 250 -16.29 -9.40 9.66
N LEU A 251 -15.82 -10.61 9.95
CA LEU A 251 -14.41 -10.92 10.06
C LEU A 251 -13.71 -10.83 8.68
N LEU A 252 -14.34 -11.39 7.63
CA LEU A 252 -13.84 -11.38 6.26
C LEU A 252 -13.72 -9.98 5.65
N THR A 253 -14.54 -9.02 6.11
CA THR A 253 -14.66 -7.67 5.54
C THR A 253 -14.05 -6.57 6.41
N HIS A 254 -13.43 -6.92 7.54
CA HIS A 254 -12.90 -5.96 8.51
C HIS A 254 -13.98 -5.04 9.12
N THR A 255 -15.19 -5.56 9.30
CA THR A 255 -16.31 -4.83 9.92
C THR A 255 -16.73 -5.42 11.26
N SER A 256 -15.90 -6.27 11.86
CA SER A 256 -16.22 -6.97 13.13
C SER A 256 -16.08 -6.11 14.38
N GLY A 257 -15.41 -4.96 14.31
CA GLY A 257 -15.03 -4.19 15.49
C GLY A 257 -13.76 -4.67 16.20
N LEU A 258 -13.23 -5.85 15.84
CA LEU A 258 -11.93 -6.33 16.34
C LEU A 258 -10.78 -5.53 15.71
N GLY A 259 -9.70 -5.33 16.47
CA GLY A 259 -8.52 -4.58 16.06
C GLY A 259 -7.36 -5.46 15.59
N SER A 260 -6.23 -5.41 16.30
CA SER A 260 -5.02 -6.11 15.90
C SER A 260 -4.30 -6.74 17.09
N TYR A 261 -3.97 -8.02 16.96
CA TYR A 261 -3.15 -8.74 17.93
C TYR A 261 -1.66 -8.26 17.96
N PHE A 262 -1.26 -7.37 17.05
CA PHE A 262 0.03 -6.64 17.13
C PHE A 262 -0.04 -5.54 18.20
N ASN A 263 -0.36 -5.93 19.42
CA ASN A 263 -0.51 -5.08 20.59
C ASN A 263 0.76 -5.06 21.46
N GLN A 264 0.68 -4.43 22.65
CA GLN A 264 1.80 -4.35 23.58
C GLN A 264 2.28 -5.74 24.00
N LYS A 265 1.37 -6.70 24.28
CA LYS A 265 1.76 -8.09 24.62
C LYS A 265 2.56 -8.74 23.49
N PHE A 266 2.18 -8.49 22.23
CA PHE A 266 2.96 -8.95 21.09
C PHE A 266 4.34 -8.30 21.08
N MET A 267 4.45 -6.97 21.29
CA MET A 267 5.72 -6.27 21.27
C MET A 267 6.70 -6.72 22.36
N GLU A 268 6.19 -7.07 23.51
CA GLU A 268 6.95 -7.54 24.68
C GLU A 268 7.26 -9.04 24.66
N SER A 269 6.57 -9.82 23.83
CA SER A 269 6.76 -11.27 23.73
C SER A 269 7.88 -11.65 22.77
N SER A 270 8.56 -12.78 23.05
CA SER A 270 9.44 -13.42 22.07
C SER A 270 8.62 -13.88 20.86
N ARG A 271 9.07 -13.54 19.65
CA ARG A 271 8.43 -13.95 18.39
C ARG A 271 8.49 -15.46 18.16
N ALA A 272 9.49 -16.13 18.77
CA ALA A 272 9.71 -17.57 18.65
C ALA A 272 8.61 -18.44 19.30
N ARG A 273 7.77 -17.85 20.18
CA ARG A 273 6.67 -18.59 20.84
C ARG A 273 5.43 -18.78 19.97
N PHE A 274 5.27 -18.01 18.87
CA PHE A 274 4.04 -18.01 18.09
C PHE A 274 4.15 -18.96 16.89
N ARG A 275 3.82 -20.26 17.11
CA ARG A 275 3.88 -21.33 16.09
C ARG A 275 2.51 -21.85 15.68
N THR A 276 1.50 -21.68 16.54
CA THR A 276 0.14 -22.16 16.34
C THR A 276 -0.85 -21.01 16.33
N VAL A 277 -2.05 -21.27 15.80
CA VAL A 277 -3.15 -20.30 15.85
C VAL A 277 -3.55 -20.03 17.31
N ASP A 278 -3.57 -21.05 18.17
CA ASP A 278 -3.92 -20.91 19.59
C ASP A 278 -2.94 -20.00 20.35
N GLU A 279 -1.64 -20.13 20.09
CA GLU A 279 -0.64 -19.24 20.70
C GLU A 279 -0.84 -17.78 20.29
N LEU A 280 -1.16 -17.52 19.00
CA LEU A 280 -1.52 -16.17 18.53
C LEU A 280 -2.84 -15.68 19.14
N MET A 281 -3.85 -16.55 19.33
CA MET A 281 -5.12 -16.19 19.95
C MET A 281 -4.95 -15.69 21.39
N THR A 282 -3.91 -16.12 22.12
CA THR A 282 -3.59 -15.62 23.46
C THR A 282 -3.37 -14.10 23.52
N LEU A 283 -2.97 -13.50 22.39
CA LEU A 283 -2.74 -12.05 22.26
C LEU A 283 -4.04 -11.25 22.16
N ALA A 284 -5.11 -11.89 21.71
CA ALA A 284 -6.40 -11.23 21.42
C ALA A 284 -7.50 -11.56 22.44
N LYS A 285 -7.25 -12.39 23.44
CA LYS A 285 -8.28 -12.89 24.37
C LYS A 285 -9.01 -11.81 25.17
N ASP A 286 -8.36 -10.66 25.43
CA ASP A 286 -8.92 -9.56 26.21
C ASP A 286 -9.34 -8.38 25.31
N GLU A 287 -9.45 -8.60 23.99
CA GLU A 287 -9.77 -7.55 23.03
C GLU A 287 -11.21 -7.10 23.17
N LYS A 288 -11.44 -5.77 23.06
CA LYS A 288 -12.77 -5.18 23.09
C LYS A 288 -13.15 -4.69 21.70
N LEU A 289 -14.41 -4.80 21.34
CA LEU A 289 -14.91 -4.24 20.10
C LEU A 289 -14.79 -2.70 20.12
N ALA A 290 -14.21 -2.13 19.08
CA ALA A 290 -14.10 -0.69 18.90
C ALA A 290 -15.41 -0.07 18.39
N PHE A 291 -16.33 -0.88 17.87
CA PHE A 291 -17.65 -0.50 17.34
C PHE A 291 -18.53 -1.74 17.15
N GLU A 292 -19.84 -1.53 16.98
CA GLU A 292 -20.80 -2.59 16.72
C GLU A 292 -20.52 -3.26 15.36
N PRO A 293 -20.48 -4.62 15.30
CA PRO A 293 -20.20 -5.36 14.07
C PRO A 293 -21.12 -4.97 12.91
N GLY A 294 -20.52 -4.78 11.73
CA GLY A 294 -21.22 -4.39 10.51
C GLY A 294 -21.46 -2.88 10.34
N THR A 295 -21.18 -2.04 11.35
CA THR A 295 -21.52 -0.60 11.30
C THR A 295 -20.41 0.28 10.72
N ARG A 296 -19.16 -0.21 10.70
CA ARG A 296 -17.98 0.55 10.25
C ARG A 296 -16.88 -0.39 9.77
N TRP A 297 -16.05 0.10 8.86
CA TRP A 297 -14.85 -0.58 8.43
C TRP A 297 -13.63 -0.15 9.25
N ALA A 298 -12.86 -1.10 9.74
CA ALA A 298 -11.53 -0.89 10.32
C ALA A 298 -10.69 -2.16 10.15
N TYR A 299 -9.54 -2.03 9.47
CA TYR A 299 -8.67 -3.16 9.17
C TYR A 299 -8.32 -3.96 10.42
N SER A 300 -8.57 -5.28 10.39
CA SER A 300 -8.43 -6.15 11.54
C SER A 300 -7.55 -7.36 11.23
N ASN A 301 -6.39 -7.45 11.89
CA ASN A 301 -5.58 -8.67 11.89
C ASN A 301 -6.18 -9.73 12.83
N THR A 302 -6.77 -9.30 13.95
CA THR A 302 -7.45 -10.22 14.88
C THR A 302 -8.63 -10.91 14.22
N GLY A 303 -9.43 -10.20 13.41
CA GLY A 303 -10.54 -10.82 12.68
C GLY A 303 -10.09 -11.97 11.77
N MET A 304 -8.99 -11.81 11.07
CA MET A 304 -8.42 -12.86 10.21
C MET A 304 -7.80 -14.01 11.01
N LEU A 305 -7.18 -13.71 12.15
CA LEU A 305 -6.68 -14.74 13.08
C LEU A 305 -7.84 -15.61 13.60
N VAL A 306 -8.95 -14.99 13.99
CA VAL A 306 -10.18 -15.67 14.44
C VAL A 306 -10.73 -16.58 13.34
N LEU A 307 -10.74 -16.16 12.08
CA LEU A 307 -11.14 -17.04 10.95
C LEU A 307 -10.24 -18.26 10.84
N GLY A 308 -8.93 -18.14 11.08
CA GLY A 308 -8.05 -19.29 11.16
C GLY A 308 -8.45 -20.25 12.27
N LYS A 309 -8.82 -19.74 13.45
CA LYS A 309 -9.33 -20.60 14.54
C LYS A 309 -10.67 -21.23 14.19
N VAL A 310 -11.56 -20.53 13.52
CA VAL A 310 -12.84 -21.10 13.02
C VAL A 310 -12.56 -22.27 12.05
N ILE A 311 -11.58 -22.14 11.15
CA ILE A 311 -11.19 -23.24 10.25
C ILE A 311 -10.76 -24.47 11.08
N GLU A 312 -9.93 -24.29 12.11
CA GLU A 312 -9.50 -25.40 12.98
C GLU A 312 -10.67 -26.07 13.72
N VAL A 313 -11.59 -25.28 14.27
CA VAL A 313 -12.79 -25.78 14.97
C VAL A 313 -13.70 -26.57 14.03
N VAL A 314 -13.95 -26.05 12.82
CA VAL A 314 -14.86 -26.68 11.84
C VAL A 314 -14.27 -27.96 11.25
N THR A 315 -12.94 -28.03 11.08
CA THR A 315 -12.26 -29.14 10.42
C THR A 315 -11.71 -30.16 11.38
N GLY A 316 -11.49 -29.78 12.65
CA GLY A 316 -10.80 -30.61 13.65
C GLY A 316 -9.29 -30.76 13.40
N GLY A 317 -8.73 -30.04 12.42
CA GLY A 317 -7.34 -30.10 12.01
C GLY A 317 -6.62 -28.76 12.11
N SER A 318 -5.32 -28.75 11.80
CA SER A 318 -4.50 -27.53 11.78
C SER A 318 -4.90 -26.61 10.64
N TYR A 319 -4.97 -25.30 10.89
CA TYR A 319 -5.11 -24.25 9.87
C TYR A 319 -4.05 -24.42 8.76
N PHE A 320 -2.80 -24.64 9.13
CA PHE A 320 -1.67 -24.76 8.21
C PHE A 320 -1.83 -25.95 7.27
N ASP A 321 -2.25 -27.09 7.78
CA ASP A 321 -2.49 -28.28 6.98
C ASP A 321 -3.69 -28.09 6.05
N TYR A 322 -4.76 -27.44 6.54
CA TYR A 322 -5.90 -27.14 5.71
C TYR A 322 -5.51 -26.25 4.51
N ILE A 323 -4.76 -25.17 4.74
CA ILE A 323 -4.29 -24.27 3.66
C ILE A 323 -3.40 -25.03 2.68
N ARG A 324 -2.47 -25.84 3.17
CA ARG A 324 -1.57 -26.64 2.32
C ARG A 324 -2.35 -27.60 1.44
N GLU A 325 -3.28 -28.37 2.01
CA GLU A 325 -4.01 -29.42 1.29
C GLU A 325 -5.12 -28.88 0.40
N ASN A 326 -5.82 -27.78 0.80
CA ASN A 326 -7.00 -27.31 0.10
C ASN A 326 -6.79 -26.05 -0.74
N VAL A 327 -5.65 -25.32 -0.53
CA VAL A 327 -5.36 -24.11 -1.30
C VAL A 327 -4.06 -24.26 -2.08
N TYR A 328 -2.92 -24.52 -1.41
CA TYR A 328 -1.62 -24.54 -2.08
C TYR A 328 -1.48 -25.70 -3.08
N LYS A 329 -1.72 -26.93 -2.65
CA LYS A 329 -1.62 -28.11 -3.52
C LYS A 329 -2.56 -28.05 -4.73
N PRO A 330 -3.87 -27.78 -4.57
CA PRO A 330 -4.77 -27.66 -5.73
C PRO A 330 -4.40 -26.54 -6.68
N ALA A 331 -3.87 -25.42 -6.17
CA ALA A 331 -3.39 -24.32 -7.00
C ALA A 331 -2.05 -24.64 -7.71
N GLY A 332 -1.29 -25.64 -7.27
CA GLY A 332 0.04 -25.92 -7.78
C GLY A 332 1.15 -25.02 -7.18
N MET A 333 0.93 -24.50 -5.97
CA MET A 333 1.85 -23.59 -5.26
C MET A 333 2.89 -24.40 -4.47
N ILE A 334 3.86 -24.95 -5.16
CA ILE A 334 4.84 -25.90 -4.58
C ILE A 334 5.93 -25.24 -3.72
N ASN A 335 6.06 -23.92 -3.80
CA ASN A 335 7.05 -23.13 -3.07
C ASN A 335 6.41 -22.26 -1.97
N SER A 336 5.16 -22.53 -1.60
CA SER A 336 4.39 -21.73 -0.66
C SER A 336 4.08 -22.50 0.60
N ASP A 337 4.34 -21.89 1.75
CA ASP A 337 3.91 -22.39 3.06
C ASP A 337 4.03 -21.30 4.14
N SER A 338 3.47 -21.58 5.32
CA SER A 338 3.81 -20.90 6.57
C SER A 338 5.03 -21.60 7.19
N PHE A 339 6.21 -21.34 6.64
CA PHE A 339 7.46 -21.96 7.10
C PHE A 339 7.79 -21.56 8.54
N GLU A 340 8.28 -22.50 9.32
CA GLU A 340 8.90 -22.22 10.62
C GLU A 340 10.35 -21.78 10.39
N LEU A 341 10.70 -20.55 10.81
CA LEU A 341 11.94 -19.89 10.40
C LEU A 341 13.19 -20.40 11.12
N ASP A 342 13.04 -21.21 12.15
CA ASP A 342 14.13 -21.91 12.81
C ASP A 342 14.41 -23.31 12.22
N LEU A 343 13.62 -23.72 11.22
CA LEU A 343 13.93 -24.89 10.39
C LEU A 343 14.72 -24.46 9.14
N VAL A 344 15.41 -25.42 8.53
CA VAL A 344 16.11 -25.18 7.28
C VAL A 344 15.11 -25.07 6.14
N ASN A 345 14.96 -23.88 5.62
CA ASN A 345 14.04 -23.57 4.52
C ASN A 345 14.84 -22.96 3.35
N PRO A 346 15.10 -23.72 2.28
CA PRO A 346 15.88 -23.22 1.15
C PRO A 346 15.24 -22.00 0.47
N ASN A 347 16.08 -21.04 0.08
CA ASN A 347 15.71 -19.87 -0.75
C ASN A 347 14.69 -18.91 -0.09
N LEU A 348 14.66 -18.78 1.25
CA LEU A 348 13.92 -17.70 1.90
C LEU A 348 14.69 -16.39 1.82
N ALA A 349 14.04 -15.33 1.38
CA ALA A 349 14.59 -13.98 1.46
C ALA A 349 14.54 -13.45 2.90
N VAL A 350 15.63 -12.83 3.33
CA VAL A 350 15.68 -12.03 4.56
C VAL A 350 15.15 -10.63 4.24
N GLY A 351 14.25 -10.13 5.06
CA GLY A 351 13.70 -8.78 4.90
C GLY A 351 14.61 -7.72 5.52
N TYR A 352 14.68 -6.55 4.90
CA TYR A 352 15.55 -5.45 5.33
C TYR A 352 14.82 -4.11 5.39
N GLU A 353 15.12 -3.36 6.45
CA GLU A 353 14.80 -1.94 6.57
C GLU A 353 16.07 -1.11 6.39
N LYS A 354 15.93 0.02 5.70
CA LYS A 354 16.99 1.04 5.60
C LYS A 354 16.90 1.99 6.79
N GLU A 355 17.94 2.03 7.59
CA GLU A 355 18.10 3.00 8.66
C GLU A 355 19.04 4.13 8.18
N PHE A 356 18.59 5.37 8.30
CA PHE A 356 19.32 6.55 7.89
C PHE A 356 20.04 7.15 9.10
N THR A 357 21.33 6.91 9.22
CA THR A 357 22.16 7.35 10.35
C THR A 357 23.08 8.50 9.95
N ALA A 358 23.74 9.12 10.92
CA ALA A 358 24.76 10.13 10.65
C ALA A 358 25.95 9.59 9.82
N ALA A 359 26.25 8.30 9.93
CA ALA A 359 27.29 7.62 9.16
C ALA A 359 26.84 7.12 7.77
N GLY A 360 25.59 7.38 7.37
CA GLY A 360 25.02 6.94 6.10
C GLY A 360 23.88 5.92 6.26
N VAL A 361 23.58 5.20 5.18
CA VAL A 361 22.53 4.20 5.14
C VAL A 361 23.06 2.87 5.71
N ARG A 362 22.33 2.32 6.69
CA ARG A 362 22.57 0.99 7.25
C ARG A 362 21.33 0.11 6.97
N PHE A 363 21.56 -1.17 6.71
CA PHE A 363 20.50 -2.15 6.62
C PHE A 363 20.33 -2.90 7.94
N ARG A 364 19.08 -2.98 8.41
CA ARG A 364 18.69 -3.86 9.52
C ARG A 364 17.82 -4.98 8.99
N ASN A 365 18.16 -6.23 9.30
CA ASN A 365 17.28 -7.34 8.98
C ASN A 365 16.07 -7.41 9.94
N ASN A 366 15.04 -8.12 9.53
CA ASN A 366 13.76 -8.22 10.24
C ASN A 366 13.55 -9.52 11.01
N ILE A 367 14.58 -10.36 11.17
CA ILE A 367 14.45 -11.72 11.71
C ILE A 367 13.87 -11.77 13.13
N PHE A 368 14.04 -10.72 13.93
CA PHE A 368 13.48 -10.61 15.27
C PHE A 368 12.18 -9.80 15.36
N SER A 369 11.67 -9.26 14.27
CA SER A 369 10.50 -8.40 14.30
C SER A 369 9.19 -9.08 13.94
N HIS A 370 9.20 -10.17 13.16
CA HIS A 370 8.02 -10.95 12.82
C HIS A 370 7.98 -12.31 13.52
N VAL A 371 6.81 -12.92 13.54
CA VAL A 371 6.61 -14.25 14.16
C VAL A 371 7.45 -15.33 13.46
N ILE A 372 7.83 -16.35 14.23
CA ILE A 372 8.61 -17.48 13.72
C ILE A 372 7.83 -18.30 12.67
N ARG A 373 6.50 -18.28 12.73
CA ARG A 373 5.60 -18.90 11.77
C ARG A 373 4.45 -17.98 11.44
N GLY A 374 4.29 -17.63 10.17
CA GLY A 374 3.16 -16.80 9.72
C GLY A 374 1.83 -17.54 9.90
N GLY A 375 0.73 -16.78 10.09
CA GLY A 375 -0.58 -17.32 10.39
C GLY A 375 -1.68 -16.80 9.48
N PRO A 376 -2.95 -16.92 9.91
CA PRO A 376 -4.11 -16.58 9.09
C PRO A 376 -4.16 -15.12 8.60
N ALA A 377 -3.58 -14.18 9.37
CA ALA A 377 -3.55 -12.77 9.03
C ALA A 377 -2.35 -12.35 8.19
N GLY A 378 -1.30 -13.16 8.11
CA GLY A 378 -0.08 -12.81 7.37
C GLY A 378 1.15 -13.61 7.75
N GLY A 379 2.22 -13.44 6.95
CA GLY A 379 3.55 -13.95 7.28
C GLY A 379 3.94 -15.30 6.64
N GLY A 380 3.11 -15.87 5.78
CA GLY A 380 3.52 -17.00 4.93
C GLY A 380 4.51 -16.56 3.86
N TYR A 381 5.11 -17.52 3.20
CA TYR A 381 6.09 -17.29 2.14
C TYR A 381 5.63 -17.90 0.81
N SER A 382 5.99 -17.25 -0.29
CA SER A 382 5.67 -17.72 -1.64
C SER A 382 6.64 -17.15 -2.67
N THR A 383 6.49 -17.60 -3.91
CA THR A 383 7.15 -17.04 -5.10
C THR A 383 6.15 -16.30 -5.97
N THR A 384 6.63 -15.49 -6.91
CA THR A 384 5.74 -14.80 -7.88
C THR A 384 4.99 -15.78 -8.77
N GLU A 385 5.57 -16.92 -9.12
CA GLU A 385 4.96 -17.95 -9.93
C GLU A 385 3.83 -18.68 -9.21
N ASP A 386 4.05 -19.06 -7.94
CA ASP A 386 3.01 -19.69 -7.12
C ASP A 386 1.79 -18.77 -6.93
N LEU A 387 2.02 -17.46 -6.78
CA LEU A 387 0.93 -16.49 -6.67
C LEU A 387 0.17 -16.29 -8.01
N LEU A 388 0.84 -16.42 -9.14
CA LEU A 388 0.15 -16.50 -10.44
C LEU A 388 -0.70 -17.77 -10.51
N HIS A 389 -0.17 -18.91 -10.09
CA HIS A 389 -0.92 -20.17 -10.02
C HIS A 389 -2.16 -20.05 -9.13
N PHE A 390 -2.02 -19.40 -7.96
CA PHE A 390 -3.17 -19.09 -7.10
C PHE A 390 -4.22 -18.23 -7.80
N ALA A 391 -3.81 -17.13 -8.44
CA ALA A 391 -4.74 -16.24 -9.13
C ALA A 391 -5.48 -16.94 -10.27
N VAL A 392 -4.79 -17.79 -11.04
CA VAL A 392 -5.38 -18.59 -12.12
C VAL A 392 -6.35 -19.63 -11.55
N ALA A 393 -5.94 -20.40 -10.52
CA ALA A 393 -6.76 -21.43 -9.90
C ALA A 393 -8.03 -20.85 -9.23
N LEU A 394 -7.91 -19.67 -8.60
CA LEU A 394 -9.06 -18.97 -8.04
C LEU A 394 -10.03 -18.51 -9.13
N ARG A 395 -9.54 -17.81 -10.14
CA ARG A 395 -10.39 -17.25 -11.21
C ARG A 395 -11.00 -18.29 -12.13
N SER A 396 -10.43 -19.48 -12.22
CA SER A 396 -10.98 -20.61 -13.00
C SER A 396 -11.96 -21.48 -12.22
N GLY A 397 -12.33 -21.11 -11.00
CA GLY A 397 -13.24 -21.90 -10.16
C GLY A 397 -12.62 -23.19 -9.59
N LYS A 398 -11.30 -23.41 -9.77
CA LYS A 398 -10.63 -24.63 -9.30
C LYS A 398 -10.53 -24.74 -7.79
N LEU A 399 -10.41 -23.60 -7.08
CA LEU A 399 -10.30 -23.57 -5.62
C LEU A 399 -11.67 -23.53 -4.93
N VAL A 400 -12.62 -22.83 -5.53
CA VAL A 400 -14.01 -22.70 -5.07
C VAL A 400 -14.86 -22.25 -6.25
N GLY A 401 -16.13 -22.65 -6.32
CA GLY A 401 -17.00 -22.38 -7.46
C GLY A 401 -17.23 -20.90 -7.75
N ASP A 402 -17.56 -20.59 -9.00
CA ASP A 402 -17.65 -19.23 -9.55
C ASP A 402 -18.53 -18.27 -8.74
N GLY A 403 -19.64 -18.77 -8.17
CA GLY A 403 -20.52 -17.98 -7.30
C GLY A 403 -19.80 -17.45 -6.05
N TYR A 404 -18.91 -18.24 -5.48
CA TYR A 404 -18.10 -17.86 -4.33
C TYR A 404 -16.90 -16.99 -4.73
N VAL A 405 -16.27 -17.28 -5.89
CA VAL A 405 -15.24 -16.40 -6.47
C VAL A 405 -15.78 -14.97 -6.62
N LYS A 406 -17.00 -14.84 -7.18
CA LYS A 406 -17.66 -13.53 -7.30
C LYS A 406 -17.87 -12.86 -5.95
N GLN A 407 -18.27 -13.63 -4.92
CA GLN A 407 -18.44 -13.07 -3.57
C GLN A 407 -17.12 -12.62 -2.94
N LEU A 408 -16.03 -13.39 -3.12
CA LEU A 408 -14.70 -13.03 -2.64
C LEU A 408 -14.21 -11.73 -3.26
N LEU A 409 -14.38 -11.58 -4.58
CA LEU A 409 -13.82 -10.49 -5.39
C LEU A 409 -14.77 -9.29 -5.60
N SER A 410 -15.89 -9.22 -4.90
CA SER A 410 -16.82 -8.09 -4.96
C SER A 410 -16.78 -7.25 -3.69
N PRO A 411 -16.91 -5.91 -3.78
CA PRO A 411 -17.03 -5.04 -2.61
C PRO A 411 -18.31 -5.35 -1.83
N LYS A 412 -18.35 -4.93 -0.56
CA LYS A 412 -19.47 -5.20 0.37
C LYS A 412 -19.98 -3.89 1.00
N PRO A 413 -20.53 -2.96 0.19
CA PRO A 413 -21.03 -1.68 0.70
C PRO A 413 -22.21 -1.86 1.66
N GLU A 414 -23.00 -2.91 1.52
CA GLU A 414 -24.13 -3.25 2.38
C GLU A 414 -23.76 -3.54 3.84
N ILE A 415 -22.48 -3.79 4.09
CA ILE A 415 -21.91 -3.94 5.45
C ILE A 415 -20.72 -2.99 5.66
N ASN A 416 -20.79 -1.80 5.07
CA ASN A 416 -19.81 -0.72 5.21
C ASN A 416 -18.37 -1.07 4.74
N SER A 417 -18.23 -1.95 3.75
CA SER A 417 -16.95 -2.36 3.17
C SER A 417 -16.89 -2.14 1.64
N PRO A 418 -16.92 -0.88 1.17
CA PRO A 418 -16.99 -0.57 -0.27
C PRO A 418 -15.70 -0.83 -1.06
N GLY A 419 -14.55 -0.89 -0.38
CA GLY A 419 -13.24 -1.14 -0.99
C GLY A 419 -12.63 -2.49 -0.63
N TYR A 420 -13.43 -3.41 -0.05
CA TYR A 420 -12.94 -4.70 0.40
C TYR A 420 -14.03 -5.78 0.24
N GLY A 421 -13.67 -6.88 -0.41
CA GLY A 421 -14.50 -8.07 -0.53
C GLY A 421 -14.30 -9.02 0.65
N PHE A 422 -14.45 -10.31 0.43
CA PHE A 422 -14.13 -11.31 1.44
C PHE A 422 -12.63 -11.66 1.40
N GLY A 423 -11.80 -10.88 2.12
CA GLY A 423 -10.36 -11.06 2.22
C GLY A 423 -9.54 -10.52 1.05
N PHE A 424 -10.14 -9.75 0.16
CA PHE A 424 -9.51 -9.13 -1.00
C PHE A 424 -9.75 -7.63 -1.00
N GLN A 425 -8.71 -6.85 -1.28
CA GLN A 425 -8.82 -5.43 -1.60
C GLN A 425 -9.44 -5.29 -2.99
N ILE A 426 -10.39 -4.36 -3.12
CA ILE A 426 -11.13 -4.12 -4.36
C ILE A 426 -10.96 -2.66 -4.77
N ASP A 427 -10.37 -2.45 -5.93
CA ASP A 427 -10.35 -1.17 -6.62
C ASP A 427 -11.41 -1.19 -7.73
N THR A 428 -12.54 -0.59 -7.45
CA THR A 428 -13.69 -0.58 -8.38
C THR A 428 -13.47 0.34 -9.57
N GLU A 429 -12.62 1.36 -9.45
CA GLU A 429 -12.30 2.27 -10.54
C GLU A 429 -11.40 1.59 -11.58
N ARG A 430 -10.38 0.85 -11.11
CA ARG A 430 -9.42 0.16 -11.97
C ARG A 430 -9.82 -1.28 -12.27
N GLN A 431 -10.92 -1.77 -11.70
CA GLN A 431 -11.38 -3.16 -11.80
C GLN A 431 -10.28 -4.15 -11.38
N ILE A 432 -9.66 -3.88 -10.23
CA ILE A 432 -8.61 -4.73 -9.66
C ILE A 432 -9.11 -5.39 -8.38
N ALA A 433 -8.85 -6.67 -8.24
CA ALA A 433 -8.98 -7.41 -6.99
C ALA A 433 -7.66 -8.07 -6.63
N GLY A 434 -7.32 -8.09 -5.35
CA GLY A 434 -6.06 -8.68 -4.88
C GLY A 434 -5.77 -8.32 -3.43
N HIS A 435 -4.52 -8.33 -3.04
CA HIS A 435 -4.12 -7.88 -1.71
C HIS A 435 -2.64 -7.49 -1.67
N GLY A 436 -2.35 -6.44 -0.94
CA GLY A 436 -0.98 -6.08 -0.57
C GLY A 436 -0.58 -6.67 0.78
N GLY A 437 0.72 -6.81 0.99
CA GLY A 437 1.30 -7.18 2.28
C GLY A 437 2.41 -6.21 2.67
N GLY A 438 2.50 -5.89 3.95
CA GLY A 438 3.53 -5.00 4.47
C GLY A 438 3.82 -5.26 5.93
N PHE A 439 5.10 -5.25 6.25
CA PHE A 439 5.65 -5.23 7.60
C PHE A 439 7.10 -4.75 7.51
N SER A 440 7.83 -4.68 8.62
CA SER A 440 9.25 -4.34 8.58
C SER A 440 10.01 -5.27 7.61
N GLY A 441 10.67 -4.69 6.59
CA GLY A 441 11.40 -5.43 5.57
C GLY A 441 10.54 -6.33 4.65
N ILE A 442 9.22 -6.14 4.63
CA ILE A 442 8.28 -6.93 3.85
C ILE A 442 7.38 -6.00 3.04
N SER A 443 7.33 -6.22 1.73
CA SER A 443 6.43 -5.48 0.85
C SER A 443 6.02 -6.37 -0.33
N SER A 444 4.74 -6.69 -0.43
CA SER A 444 4.20 -7.60 -1.44
C SER A 444 2.90 -7.04 -2.03
N ASN A 445 2.59 -7.42 -3.26
CA ASN A 445 1.31 -7.09 -3.89
C ASN A 445 0.93 -8.13 -4.95
N LEU A 446 -0.34 -8.51 -4.97
CA LEU A 446 -0.99 -9.23 -6.06
C LEU A 446 -2.14 -8.38 -6.56
N ASP A 447 -2.14 -8.05 -7.85
CA ASP A 447 -3.23 -7.40 -8.56
C ASP A 447 -3.76 -8.32 -9.66
N MET A 448 -5.03 -8.67 -9.59
CA MET A 448 -5.79 -9.31 -10.67
C MET A 448 -6.65 -8.24 -11.36
N PHE A 449 -6.29 -7.86 -12.57
CA PHE A 449 -7.06 -6.94 -13.41
C PHE A 449 -8.21 -7.71 -14.06
N LEU A 450 -9.41 -7.57 -13.49
CA LEU A 450 -10.54 -8.46 -13.76
C LEU A 450 -11.04 -8.38 -15.20
N GLU A 451 -11.04 -7.19 -15.80
CA GLU A 451 -11.51 -6.97 -17.19
C GLU A 451 -10.38 -7.11 -18.22
N GLN A 452 -9.15 -6.66 -17.88
CA GLN A 452 -8.04 -6.62 -18.83
C GLN A 452 -7.28 -7.95 -18.92
N GLY A 453 -7.56 -8.86 -18.00
CA GLY A 453 -6.97 -10.21 -17.96
C GLY A 453 -5.51 -10.23 -17.45
N TYR A 454 -4.95 -9.10 -17.03
CA TYR A 454 -3.61 -9.10 -16.45
C TYR A 454 -3.61 -9.63 -15.01
N THR A 455 -2.48 -10.20 -14.62
CA THR A 455 -2.15 -10.51 -13.23
C THR A 455 -0.74 -10.03 -12.96
N ALA A 456 -0.57 -9.20 -11.95
CA ALA A 456 0.71 -8.66 -11.54
C ALA A 456 1.06 -9.12 -10.13
N VAL A 457 2.26 -9.63 -9.96
CA VAL A 457 2.80 -10.03 -8.64
C VAL A 457 4.11 -9.29 -8.42
N VAL A 458 4.21 -8.61 -7.29
CA VAL A 458 5.42 -7.89 -6.86
C VAL A 458 5.76 -8.34 -5.45
N LEU A 459 6.91 -8.96 -5.27
CA LEU A 459 7.42 -9.40 -3.97
C LEU A 459 8.74 -8.71 -3.70
N SER A 460 8.89 -8.08 -2.54
CA SER A 460 10.11 -7.38 -2.15
C SER A 460 10.49 -7.67 -0.70
N ASN A 461 11.77 -7.86 -0.48
CA ASN A 461 12.37 -7.96 0.83
C ASN A 461 12.89 -6.61 1.39
N TYR A 462 12.44 -5.49 0.80
CA TYR A 462 12.56 -4.16 1.35
C TYR A 462 11.18 -3.63 1.77
N GLY A 463 11.11 -2.97 2.93
CA GLY A 463 9.90 -2.27 3.34
C GLY A 463 9.46 -1.25 2.26
N ARG A 464 8.20 -1.32 1.81
CA ARG A 464 7.62 -0.50 0.73
C ARG A 464 8.16 -0.72 -0.68
N GLY A 465 9.04 -1.71 -0.91
CA GLY A 465 9.65 -1.94 -2.23
C GLY A 465 8.63 -2.25 -3.33
N SER A 466 7.48 -2.87 -3.01
CA SER A 466 6.45 -3.16 -4.01
C SER A 466 5.62 -1.94 -4.46
N SER A 467 5.58 -0.86 -3.68
CA SER A 467 4.59 0.22 -3.87
C SER A 467 4.70 0.94 -5.21
N ASP A 468 5.89 1.48 -5.52
CA ASP A 468 6.11 2.21 -6.78
C ASP A 468 6.07 1.29 -8.00
N VAL A 469 6.45 0.01 -7.83
CA VAL A 469 6.39 -1.01 -8.90
C VAL A 469 4.93 -1.35 -9.24
N SER A 470 4.12 -1.61 -8.22
CA SER A 470 2.69 -1.91 -8.42
C SER A 470 1.94 -0.75 -9.06
N GLU A 471 2.21 0.49 -8.63
CA GLU A 471 1.59 1.67 -9.24
C GLU A 471 2.04 1.85 -10.70
N LYS A 472 3.33 1.59 -11.03
CA LYS A 472 3.81 1.63 -12.41
C LYS A 472 3.13 0.56 -13.27
N ILE A 473 2.93 -0.65 -12.76
CA ILE A 473 2.21 -1.70 -13.50
C ILE A 473 0.75 -1.29 -13.76
N ARG A 474 0.06 -0.73 -12.76
CA ARG A 474 -1.32 -0.21 -12.91
C ARG A 474 -1.41 0.88 -13.97
N GLU A 475 -0.43 1.80 -14.01
CA GLU A 475 -0.31 2.82 -15.07
C GLU A 475 -0.14 2.17 -16.44
N LEU A 476 0.80 1.24 -16.60
CA LEU A 476 1.09 0.58 -17.87
C LEU A 476 -0.10 -0.25 -18.39
N VAL A 477 -0.77 -0.99 -17.51
CA VAL A 477 -1.97 -1.77 -17.86
C VAL A 477 -3.10 -0.84 -18.30
N LYS A 478 -3.29 0.31 -17.62
CA LYS A 478 -4.27 1.32 -18.05
C LYS A 478 -3.98 1.83 -19.46
N LEU A 479 -2.71 2.09 -19.79
CA LEU A 479 -2.30 2.53 -21.14
C LEU A 479 -2.46 1.41 -22.20
N ALA A 480 -2.32 0.15 -21.80
CA ALA A 480 -2.57 -0.98 -22.69
C ALA A 480 -4.05 -1.21 -22.98
N SER A 481 -4.92 -0.82 -22.04
CA SER A 481 -6.37 -1.08 -22.06
C SER A 481 -7.21 0.07 -22.58
N SER A 482 -6.63 1.28 -22.76
CA SER A 482 -7.37 2.44 -23.24
C SER A 482 -8.00 2.17 -24.60
N MET A 483 -9.29 1.81 -24.60
CA MET A 483 -10.09 1.71 -25.83
C MET A 483 -10.13 3.09 -26.47
N SER A 484 -9.95 3.13 -27.79
CA SER A 484 -10.29 4.30 -28.60
C SER A 484 -11.73 4.70 -28.27
N VAL A 485 -11.90 5.94 -27.82
CA VAL A 485 -13.18 6.61 -28.05
C VAL A 485 -13.32 6.70 -29.56
N THR A 486 -13.86 5.66 -30.16
CA THR A 486 -14.33 5.70 -31.53
C THR A 486 -15.45 6.72 -31.52
N SER A 487 -15.18 7.89 -32.08
CA SER A 487 -16.17 8.90 -32.42
C SER A 487 -17.32 8.20 -33.11
N ALA A 488 -18.45 8.01 -32.40
CA ALA A 488 -19.72 7.85 -33.06
C ALA A 488 -19.99 9.20 -33.76
N LYS A 489 -19.87 9.18 -35.09
CA LYS A 489 -20.44 10.19 -35.95
C LYS A 489 -21.94 9.98 -36.05
#